data_b293605acc7eb6b2784a395eda1f2f20
#
_entry.id   b293605acc7eb6b2784a395eda1f2f20
#
_cell.length_a   1.000
_cell.length_b   1.000
_cell.length_c   1.000
_cell.angle_alpha   90.00
_cell.angle_beta   90.00
_cell.angle_gamma   90.00
#
_symmetry.space_group_name_H-M   'P 1'
#
loop_
_entity.id
_entity.type
_entity.pdbx_description
1 polymer ?
#
loop_
_entity_poly.entity_id
_entity_poly.type
_entity_poly.pdbx_seq_one_letter_code
_entity_poly.pdbx_strand_id
1 'polypeptide(L)'
;LETSKSNAEPGATAAAGGAVNPDVAAASAAITGRYKAGSTGMELAIYEKVSMGTGSQANNPWLQELPDPVTKACWDNYACVSQKTAAKLGVEQNDILKVDVAGRGSFELPVLVQ
;
A
#
# COMPACT_ATOMS: atom_id res chain seq x y z
N LEU A 1 21.17 -44.46 5.67
CA LEU A 1 20.87 -43.50 4.59
C LEU A 1 19.52 -43.85 4.01
N GLU A 2 18.46 -43.34 4.62
CA GLU A 2 17.10 -43.45 4.09
C GLU A 2 16.89 -42.36 3.03
N THR A 3 16.65 -42.83 1.81
CA THR A 3 16.23 -41.96 0.71
C THR A 3 14.78 -41.55 0.93
N SER A 4 14.57 -40.28 1.25
CA SER A 4 13.26 -39.67 1.28
C SER A 4 12.62 -39.75 -0.10
N LYS A 5 11.61 -40.61 -0.25
CA LYS A 5 10.74 -40.62 -1.42
C LYS A 5 9.86 -39.37 -1.38
N SER A 6 10.10 -38.45 -2.29
CA SER A 6 9.18 -37.38 -2.55
C SER A 6 7.83 -37.95 -3.00
N ASN A 7 6.79 -37.71 -2.17
CA ASN A 7 5.42 -38.00 -2.57
C ASN A 7 5.04 -36.92 -3.61
N ALA A 8 5.25 -37.27 -4.87
CA ALA A 8 4.64 -36.50 -5.96
C ALA A 8 3.15 -36.86 -5.98
N GLU A 9 2.31 -35.91 -5.59
CA GLU A 9 0.89 -36.06 -5.80
C GLU A 9 0.58 -36.20 -7.30
N PRO A 10 -0.29 -37.16 -7.68
CA PRO A 10 -0.64 -37.35 -9.08
C PRO A 10 -1.48 -36.17 -9.59
N GLY A 11 -0.83 -35.34 -10.41
CA GLY A 11 -1.47 -34.63 -11.49
C GLY A 11 -2.77 -33.87 -11.16
N ALA A 12 -2.64 -32.64 -10.66
CA ALA A 12 -3.63 -31.67 -11.03
C ALA A 12 -3.55 -31.51 -12.57
N THR A 13 -4.47 -32.15 -13.26
CA THR A 13 -4.72 -31.89 -14.69
C THR A 13 -4.92 -30.39 -14.81
N ALA A 14 -3.97 -29.69 -15.42
CA ALA A 14 -4.16 -28.32 -15.81
C ALA A 14 -5.43 -28.29 -16.67
N ALA A 15 -6.48 -27.72 -16.14
CA ALA A 15 -7.67 -27.42 -16.92
C ALA A 15 -7.16 -26.66 -18.15
N ALA A 16 -7.45 -27.22 -19.34
CA ALA A 16 -7.10 -26.57 -20.60
C ALA A 16 -7.60 -25.12 -20.51
N GLY A 17 -6.66 -24.20 -20.40
CA GLY A 17 -6.98 -22.78 -20.29
C GLY A 17 -7.76 -22.39 -21.53
N GLY A 18 -9.08 -22.27 -21.43
CA GLY A 18 -9.85 -21.54 -22.39
C GLY A 18 -9.17 -20.19 -22.57
N ALA A 19 -8.90 -19.81 -23.80
CA ALA A 19 -8.30 -18.51 -24.10
C ALA A 19 -9.11 -17.44 -23.39
N VAL A 20 -8.56 -16.92 -22.29
CA VAL A 20 -9.15 -15.78 -21.59
C VAL A 20 -8.98 -14.61 -22.54
N ASN A 21 -10.05 -14.30 -23.26
CA ASN A 21 -10.07 -13.10 -24.09
C ASN A 21 -10.47 -11.94 -23.14
N PRO A 22 -9.49 -11.15 -22.66
CA PRO A 22 -9.80 -10.10 -21.71
C PRO A 22 -10.62 -9.04 -22.45
N ASP A 23 -11.85 -8.83 -22.00
CA ASP A 23 -12.64 -7.70 -22.49
C ASP A 23 -12.07 -6.41 -21.88
N VAL A 24 -11.07 -5.87 -22.58
CA VAL A 24 -10.38 -4.64 -22.18
C VAL A 24 -11.36 -3.47 -22.13
N ALA A 25 -12.37 -3.47 -22.99
CA ALA A 25 -13.36 -2.39 -23.03
C ALA A 25 -14.25 -2.43 -21.78
N ALA A 26 -14.75 -3.61 -21.39
CA ALA A 26 -15.52 -3.77 -20.16
C ALA A 26 -14.68 -3.48 -18.91
N ALA A 27 -13.41 -3.91 -18.88
CA ALA A 27 -12.49 -3.62 -17.77
C ALA A 27 -12.20 -2.12 -17.64
N SER A 28 -11.93 -1.43 -18.75
CA SER A 28 -11.69 0.01 -18.75
C SER A 28 -12.92 0.80 -18.32
N ALA A 29 -14.12 0.41 -18.80
CA ALA A 29 -15.37 1.02 -18.37
C ALA A 29 -15.65 0.82 -16.88
N ALA A 30 -15.35 -0.37 -16.34
CA ALA A 30 -15.51 -0.66 -14.91
C ALA A 30 -14.53 0.17 -14.05
N ILE A 31 -13.29 0.34 -14.49
CA ILE A 31 -12.28 1.18 -13.83
C ILE A 31 -12.72 2.64 -13.85
N THR A 32 -13.10 3.16 -15.03
CA THR A 32 -13.54 4.55 -15.19
C THR A 32 -14.82 4.84 -14.38
N GLY A 33 -15.73 3.88 -14.28
CA GLY A 33 -16.93 4.01 -13.47
C GLY A 33 -16.68 4.03 -11.95
N ARG A 34 -15.61 3.36 -11.51
CA ARG A 34 -15.21 3.33 -10.09
C ARG A 34 -14.28 4.49 -9.72
N TYR A 35 -13.46 4.93 -10.64
CA TYR A 35 -12.54 6.05 -10.43
C TYR A 35 -13.28 7.37 -10.65
N LYS A 36 -13.72 7.97 -9.56
CA LYS A 36 -14.17 9.36 -9.55
C LYS A 36 -12.97 10.22 -9.20
N ALA A 37 -12.39 10.87 -10.19
CA ALA A 37 -11.37 11.87 -9.93
C ALA A 37 -11.95 12.93 -8.99
N GLY A 38 -11.35 13.09 -7.82
CA GLY A 38 -11.73 14.14 -6.88
C GLY A 38 -11.56 15.51 -7.55
N SER A 39 -12.61 16.29 -7.61
CA SER A 39 -12.66 17.51 -8.45
C SER A 39 -11.78 18.66 -7.95
N THR A 40 -11.42 18.70 -6.67
CA THR A 40 -10.64 19.80 -6.08
C THR A 40 -10.02 19.35 -4.75
N GLY A 41 -8.78 18.92 -4.79
CA GLY A 41 -8.08 18.54 -3.56
C GLY A 41 -6.90 17.61 -3.82
N MET A 42 -6.28 17.19 -2.73
CA MET A 42 -5.27 16.14 -2.78
C MET A 42 -5.96 14.78 -2.68
N GLU A 43 -5.47 13.82 -3.45
CA GLU A 43 -5.89 12.43 -3.37
C GLU A 43 -5.06 11.74 -2.28
N LEU A 44 -5.74 11.06 -1.36
CA LEU A 44 -5.10 10.28 -0.31
C LEU A 44 -5.09 8.80 -0.72
N ALA A 45 -3.90 8.24 -0.91
CA ALA A 45 -3.68 6.82 -1.07
C ALA A 45 -3.21 6.21 0.25
N ILE A 46 -3.92 5.19 0.72
CA ILE A 46 -3.55 4.44 1.93
C ILE A 46 -2.99 3.10 1.49
N TYR A 47 -1.82 2.74 2.02
CA TYR A 47 -1.17 1.48 1.72
C TYR A 47 -0.62 0.82 2.98
N GLU A 48 -0.44 -0.50 2.92
CA GLU A 48 0.15 -1.27 4.01
C GLU A 48 1.68 -1.23 3.92
N LYS A 49 2.35 -1.00 5.06
CA LYS A 49 3.80 -1.16 5.15
C LYS A 49 4.18 -2.64 4.96
N VAL A 50 5.26 -2.91 4.26
CA VAL A 50 5.75 -4.26 4.02
C VAL A 50 6.05 -5.01 5.32
N SER A 51 6.63 -4.33 6.32
CA SER A 51 6.99 -4.92 7.60
C SER A 51 5.81 -5.16 8.54
N MET A 52 4.83 -4.24 8.54
CA MET A 52 3.73 -4.26 9.51
C MET A 52 2.42 -4.83 8.95
N GLY A 53 2.26 -4.84 7.62
CA GLY A 53 1.03 -5.27 6.97
C GLY A 53 -0.21 -4.61 7.58
N THR A 54 -1.20 -5.40 7.93
CA THR A 54 -2.44 -4.95 8.58
C THR A 54 -2.28 -4.51 10.04
N GLY A 55 -1.08 -4.64 10.62
CA GLY A 55 -0.81 -4.29 12.02
C GLY A 55 -1.19 -5.38 13.02
N SER A 56 -1.48 -6.60 12.59
CA SER A 56 -1.81 -7.72 13.50
C SER A 56 -0.70 -8.05 14.51
N GLN A 57 0.54 -7.69 14.19
CA GLN A 57 1.71 -7.87 15.05
C GLN A 57 2.30 -6.53 15.53
N ALA A 58 1.49 -5.49 15.60
CA ALA A 58 1.93 -4.14 15.99
C ALA A 58 2.50 -4.05 17.42
N ASN A 59 2.20 -5.03 18.27
CA ASN A 59 2.76 -5.15 19.63
C ASN A 59 4.17 -5.75 19.67
N ASN A 60 4.74 -6.15 18.54
CA ASN A 60 6.10 -6.68 18.47
C ASN A 60 7.12 -5.54 18.33
N PRO A 61 7.89 -5.20 19.37
CA PRO A 61 8.83 -4.07 19.33
C PRO A 61 9.95 -4.29 18.31
N TRP A 62 10.41 -5.50 18.10
CA TRP A 62 11.47 -5.79 17.13
C TRP A 62 10.99 -5.52 15.70
N LEU A 63 9.73 -5.82 15.43
CA LEU A 63 9.14 -5.51 14.13
C LEU A 63 8.95 -4.01 13.93
N GLN A 64 8.64 -3.28 15.00
CA GLN A 64 8.53 -1.82 14.99
C GLN A 64 9.88 -1.12 14.78
N GLU A 65 10.97 -1.70 15.29
CA GLU A 65 12.33 -1.18 15.13
C GLU A 65 12.92 -1.51 13.75
N LEU A 66 12.35 -2.50 13.04
CA LEU A 66 12.81 -2.85 11.70
C LEU A 66 12.49 -1.72 10.72
N PRO A 67 13.51 -1.09 10.09
CA PRO A 67 13.27 -0.02 9.16
C PRO A 67 12.47 -0.49 7.93
N ASP A 68 11.52 0.29 7.52
CA ASP A 68 10.82 0.06 6.26
C ASP A 68 11.84 -0.02 5.10
N PRO A 69 11.75 -1.01 4.20
CA PRO A 69 12.74 -1.20 3.15
C PRO A 69 12.84 -0.02 2.16
N VAL A 70 11.78 0.73 1.98
CA VAL A 70 11.73 1.88 1.06
C VAL A 70 12.02 3.18 1.77
N THR A 71 11.23 3.51 2.78
CA THR A 71 11.28 4.82 3.45
C THR A 71 12.29 4.90 4.59
N LYS A 72 12.75 3.75 5.09
CA LYS A 72 13.64 3.64 6.26
C LYS A 72 13.02 4.14 7.57
N ALA A 73 11.72 4.45 7.58
CA ALA A 73 11.02 4.88 8.79
C ALA A 73 10.76 3.68 9.72
N CYS A 74 10.98 3.92 11.02
CA CYS A 74 10.68 2.98 12.10
C CYS A 74 9.53 3.50 12.94
N TRP A 75 8.82 2.62 13.64
CA TRP A 75 7.77 2.89 14.63
C TRP A 75 6.53 3.56 14.05
N ASP A 76 6.62 4.83 13.66
CA ASP A 76 5.46 5.65 13.31
C ASP A 76 4.90 5.38 11.90
N ASN A 77 3.62 5.70 11.74
CA ASN A 77 3.06 5.93 10.43
C ASN A 77 3.45 7.34 9.95
N TYR A 78 3.44 7.55 8.66
CA TYR A 78 3.90 8.80 8.07
C TYR A 78 3.04 9.18 6.85
N ALA A 79 3.06 10.44 6.49
CA ALA A 79 2.47 10.95 5.27
C ALA A 79 3.57 11.23 4.23
N CYS A 80 3.63 10.39 3.18
CA CYS A 80 4.54 10.63 2.06
C CYS A 80 4.02 11.77 1.19
N VAL A 81 4.86 12.75 0.95
CA VAL A 81 4.56 13.85 0.04
C VAL A 81 5.71 14.08 -0.92
N SER A 82 5.41 14.46 -2.15
CA SER A 82 6.47 14.83 -3.10
C SER A 82 7.12 16.15 -2.70
N GLN A 83 8.38 16.37 -3.09
CA GLN A 83 9.10 17.63 -2.86
C GLN A 83 8.30 18.85 -3.34
N LYS A 84 7.64 18.72 -4.50
CA LYS A 84 6.79 19.78 -5.05
C LYS A 84 5.58 20.07 -4.17
N THR A 85 4.97 19.02 -3.61
CA THR A 85 3.82 19.15 -2.71
C THR A 85 4.25 19.74 -1.37
N ALA A 86 5.38 19.30 -0.81
CA ALA A 86 5.95 19.83 0.42
C ALA A 86 6.23 21.34 0.29
N ALA A 87 6.89 21.76 -0.78
CA ALA A 87 7.14 23.16 -1.06
C ALA A 87 5.85 23.98 -1.21
N LYS A 88 4.81 23.40 -1.84
CA LYS A 88 3.50 24.07 -2.00
C LYS A 88 2.76 24.24 -0.67
N LEU A 89 2.90 23.27 0.24
CA LEU A 89 2.29 23.28 1.57
C LEU A 89 3.14 24.05 2.59
N GLY A 90 4.40 24.34 2.30
CA GLY A 90 5.33 24.97 3.22
C GLY A 90 5.74 24.06 4.38
N VAL A 91 5.81 22.76 4.15
CA VAL A 91 6.18 21.75 5.16
C VAL A 91 7.53 21.14 4.83
N GLU A 92 8.28 20.80 5.86
CA GLU A 92 9.59 20.14 5.77
C GLU A 92 9.53 18.69 6.28
N GLN A 93 10.66 18.00 6.14
CA GLN A 93 10.82 16.65 6.64
C GLN A 93 10.58 16.60 8.15
N ASN A 94 9.75 15.67 8.61
CA ASN A 94 9.33 15.44 10.00
C ASN A 94 8.38 16.50 10.61
N ASP A 95 7.91 17.46 9.83
CA ASP A 95 6.80 18.30 10.28
C ASP A 95 5.53 17.47 10.49
N ILE A 96 4.66 17.93 11.35
CA ILE A 96 3.36 17.26 11.57
C ILE A 96 2.34 17.83 10.59
N LEU A 97 1.83 16.94 9.75
CA LEU A 97 0.77 17.27 8.80
C LEU A 97 -0.57 16.77 9.33
N LYS A 98 -1.54 17.67 9.40
CA LYS A 98 -2.92 17.31 9.66
C LYS A 98 -3.62 16.98 8.34
N VAL A 99 -4.06 15.73 8.23
CA VAL A 99 -4.80 15.21 7.09
C VAL A 99 -6.28 15.15 7.44
N ASP A 100 -7.09 15.99 6.84
CA ASP A 100 -8.54 15.99 7.02
C ASP A 100 -9.21 15.23 5.89
N VAL A 101 -9.93 14.16 6.24
CA VAL A 101 -10.68 13.35 5.27
C VAL A 101 -12.16 13.64 5.43
N ALA A 102 -12.77 14.19 4.39
CA ALA A 102 -14.17 14.57 4.39
C ALA A 102 -15.10 13.43 4.86
N GLY A 103 -15.80 13.65 5.96
CA GLY A 103 -16.74 12.69 6.56
C GLY A 103 -16.10 11.53 7.34
N ARG A 104 -14.77 11.51 7.52
CA ARG A 104 -14.06 10.42 8.22
C ARG A 104 -13.17 10.87 9.36
N GLY A 105 -12.98 12.16 9.54
CA GLY A 105 -12.14 12.74 10.60
C GLY A 105 -10.78 13.23 10.14
N SER A 106 -9.93 13.60 11.08
CA SER A 106 -8.58 14.13 10.84
C SER A 106 -7.53 13.27 11.54
N PHE A 107 -6.35 13.20 10.93
CA PHE A 107 -5.19 12.46 11.43
C PHE A 107 -3.98 13.40 11.41
N GLU A 108 -3.12 13.27 12.41
CA GLU A 108 -1.84 13.97 12.46
C GLU A 108 -0.72 12.96 12.23
N LEU A 109 0.09 13.21 11.23
CA LEU A 109 1.17 12.31 10.80
C LEU A 109 2.43 13.10 10.50
N PRO A 110 3.62 12.56 10.84
CA PRO A 110 4.87 13.16 10.42
C PRO A 110 5.03 13.08 8.89
N VAL A 111 5.55 14.14 8.32
CA VAL A 111 5.81 14.24 6.88
C VAL A 111 7.08 13.50 6.51
N LEU A 112 6.99 12.68 5.49
CA LEU A 112 8.12 12.11 4.78
C LEU A 112 8.16 12.69 3.38
N VAL A 113 9.20 13.45 3.08
CA VAL A 113 9.39 14.05 1.75
C VAL A 113 10.13 13.08 0.85
N GLN A 114 9.56 12.75 -0.33
CA GLN A 114 10.13 11.84 -1.34
C GLN A 114 10.21 12.49 -2.72
#